data_3fcb6720fb8f542487adc0fe148b28d1
#
_entry.id   3fcb6720fb8f542487adc0fe148b28d1
#
_cell.length_a   1.000
_cell.length_b   1.000
_cell.length_c   1.000
_cell.angle_alpha   90.00
_cell.angle_beta   90.00
_cell.angle_gamma   90.00
#
_symmetry.space_group_name_H-M   'P 1'
#
loop_
_entity.id
_entity.type
_entity.pdbx_description
1 polymer ?
#
loop_
_entity_poly.entity_id
_entity_poly.type
_entity_poly.pdbx_seq_one_letter_code
_entity_poly.pdbx_strand_id
1 'polypeptide(L)'
;ENADKTFVLPISLVSATDSVNSMNNLYVMKPVITTPKLEFKVSEEECVQGFINSTDPVLFTIPMGLEIDNQWDFTAKVEVVNNDGKEGYLSSSSVTLENDGLVTFEPGKEASLKVSVSAGSGDDLTNLVVGGRVAIKITEIEGINFDFDSREFNLTVTGKEYEYNNKGLDASMLSFNFPDFVGNTTAASLFDKDPATYVQTPFPNRNFVNTGGTNPYLQLQLPEGVTDFAISWTQCLQNEVSLLRGFDVLWSVDGTFEDIPNARKSYSVADLSAAGAVNLGASFTTSACHCDTPVKFI
;
A
#
# COMPACT_ATOMS: atom_id res chain seq x y z
N GLU A 1 -10.02 -8.60 -40.77
CA GLU A 1 -10.63 -8.41 -42.09
C GLU A 1 -11.52 -9.57 -42.58
N ASN A 2 -11.55 -10.72 -41.92
CA ASN A 2 -12.29 -11.91 -42.35
C ASN A 2 -13.43 -12.34 -41.41
N ALA A 3 -13.69 -11.62 -40.32
CA ALA A 3 -14.69 -12.00 -39.34
C ALA A 3 -16.13 -12.15 -39.90
N ASP A 4 -16.47 -11.38 -40.91
CA ASP A 4 -17.79 -11.41 -41.55
C ASP A 4 -17.88 -12.30 -42.80
N LYS A 5 -16.80 -13.00 -43.14
CA LYS A 5 -16.77 -13.87 -44.34
C LYS A 5 -17.18 -15.28 -43.98
N THR A 6 -18.08 -15.85 -44.77
CA THR A 6 -18.39 -17.27 -44.68
C THR A 6 -17.40 -18.06 -45.55
N PHE A 7 -16.64 -18.94 -44.89
CA PHE A 7 -15.75 -19.87 -45.58
C PHE A 7 -16.44 -21.23 -45.76
N VAL A 8 -16.32 -21.81 -46.91
CA VAL A 8 -16.78 -23.16 -47.19
C VAL A 8 -15.57 -24.01 -47.50
N LEU A 9 -15.26 -24.98 -46.64
CA LEU A 9 -14.20 -25.95 -46.86
C LEU A 9 -14.84 -27.25 -47.37
N PRO A 10 -14.74 -27.58 -48.67
CA PRO A 10 -15.22 -28.84 -49.16
C PRO A 10 -14.25 -29.97 -48.77
N ILE A 11 -14.76 -30.99 -48.12
CA ILE A 11 -14.02 -32.22 -47.77
C ILE A 11 -14.66 -33.36 -48.49
N SER A 12 -13.87 -34.14 -49.23
CA SER A 12 -14.34 -35.35 -49.89
C SER A 12 -13.64 -36.59 -49.33
N LEU A 13 -14.37 -37.66 -49.19
CA LEU A 13 -13.83 -38.97 -48.84
C LEU A 13 -13.29 -39.65 -50.13
N VAL A 14 -12.08 -40.13 -50.05
CA VAL A 14 -11.44 -40.89 -51.15
C VAL A 14 -11.01 -42.25 -50.58
N SER A 15 -11.45 -43.31 -51.20
CA SER A 15 -11.01 -44.69 -50.89
C SER A 15 -10.24 -45.24 -52.06
N ALA A 16 -9.14 -45.94 -51.81
CA ALA A 16 -8.33 -46.60 -52.81
C ALA A 16 -8.86 -48.02 -53.18
N THR A 17 -9.73 -48.56 -52.34
CA THR A 17 -10.20 -49.97 -52.47
C THR A 17 -11.70 -50.10 -52.65
N ASP A 18 -12.49 -49.09 -52.29
CA ASP A 18 -13.94 -49.14 -52.35
C ASP A 18 -14.52 -47.97 -53.13
N SER A 19 -15.65 -48.20 -53.81
CA SER A 19 -16.38 -47.15 -54.51
C SER A 19 -17.04 -46.23 -53.52
N VAL A 20 -16.66 -44.95 -53.47
CA VAL A 20 -17.27 -43.93 -52.66
C VAL A 20 -18.39 -43.27 -53.43
N ASN A 21 -19.59 -43.21 -52.86
CA ASN A 21 -20.73 -42.53 -53.49
C ASN A 21 -20.44 -41.03 -53.60
N SER A 22 -20.23 -40.57 -54.81
CA SER A 22 -19.83 -39.18 -55.09
C SER A 22 -20.89 -38.16 -54.75
N MET A 23 -22.15 -38.54 -54.59
CA MET A 23 -23.22 -37.61 -54.25
C MET A 23 -23.32 -37.29 -52.74
N ASN A 24 -22.73 -38.11 -51.90
CA ASN A 24 -22.85 -37.96 -50.42
C ASN A 24 -21.48 -37.85 -49.72
N ASN A 25 -20.42 -37.60 -50.44
CA ASN A 25 -19.08 -37.53 -49.87
C ASN A 25 -18.52 -36.10 -49.72
N LEU A 26 -19.38 -35.10 -49.95
CA LEU A 26 -19.02 -33.69 -49.80
C LEU A 26 -19.55 -33.17 -48.46
N TYR A 27 -18.65 -32.71 -47.63
CA TYR A 27 -18.97 -32.08 -46.34
C TYR A 27 -18.64 -30.59 -46.43
N VAL A 28 -19.54 -29.76 -45.87
CA VAL A 28 -19.37 -28.31 -45.79
C VAL A 28 -19.12 -27.95 -44.34
N MET A 29 -17.98 -27.39 -44.06
CA MET A 29 -17.67 -26.83 -42.75
C MET A 29 -17.86 -25.31 -42.75
N LYS A 30 -18.57 -24.78 -41.77
CA LYS A 30 -18.63 -23.34 -41.52
C LYS A 30 -17.77 -23.06 -40.27
N PRO A 31 -16.53 -22.66 -40.45
CA PRO A 31 -15.73 -22.27 -39.28
C PRO A 31 -16.34 -20.99 -38.66
N VAL A 32 -16.45 -20.95 -37.34
CA VAL A 32 -16.72 -19.73 -36.62
C VAL A 32 -15.37 -19.05 -36.43
N ILE A 33 -15.23 -17.87 -37.00
CA ILE A 33 -14.03 -17.04 -36.83
C ILE A 33 -14.34 -16.06 -35.73
N THR A 34 -13.62 -16.20 -34.62
CA THR A 34 -13.64 -15.25 -33.52
C THR A 34 -12.32 -14.49 -33.51
N THR A 35 -12.37 -13.21 -33.23
CA THR A 35 -11.18 -12.40 -32.97
C THR A 35 -10.66 -12.76 -31.59
N PRO A 36 -9.40 -13.21 -31.44
CA PRO A 36 -8.82 -13.49 -30.16
C PRO A 36 -8.80 -12.22 -29.29
N LYS A 37 -9.05 -12.37 -28.01
CA LYS A 37 -9.04 -11.28 -27.04
C LYS A 37 -7.83 -11.39 -26.15
N LEU A 38 -7.12 -10.27 -25.97
CA LEU A 38 -6.02 -10.13 -25.01
C LEU A 38 -6.57 -9.76 -23.64
N GLU A 39 -6.10 -10.44 -22.60
CA GLU A 39 -6.54 -10.22 -21.23
C GLU A 39 -5.40 -10.48 -20.22
N PHE A 40 -5.60 -10.02 -18.99
CA PHE A 40 -4.81 -10.46 -17.86
C PHE A 40 -5.21 -11.90 -17.49
N LYS A 41 -4.21 -12.80 -17.34
CA LYS A 41 -4.44 -14.24 -17.08
C LYS A 41 -4.45 -14.59 -15.59
N VAL A 42 -4.76 -13.66 -14.76
CA VAL A 42 -4.85 -13.77 -13.31
C VAL A 42 -6.06 -12.97 -12.83
N SER A 43 -6.65 -13.36 -11.72
CA SER A 43 -7.74 -12.59 -11.10
C SER A 43 -7.20 -11.47 -10.21
N GLU A 44 -7.99 -10.42 -10.00
CA GLU A 44 -7.65 -9.33 -9.05
C GLU A 44 -7.47 -9.85 -7.62
N GLU A 45 -8.20 -10.91 -7.25
CA GLU A 45 -8.13 -11.53 -5.92
C GLU A 45 -6.78 -12.23 -5.67
N GLU A 46 -6.10 -12.64 -6.73
CA GLU A 46 -4.76 -13.24 -6.66
C GLU A 46 -3.66 -12.18 -6.67
N CYS A 47 -3.98 -10.94 -7.06
CA CYS A 47 -3.04 -9.83 -7.13
C CYS A 47 -3.04 -9.02 -5.83
N VAL A 48 -2.68 -9.66 -4.72
CA VAL A 48 -2.59 -9.05 -3.40
C VAL A 48 -1.17 -9.24 -2.86
N GLN A 49 -0.50 -8.15 -2.54
CA GLN A 49 0.84 -8.13 -1.95
C GLN A 49 0.89 -7.11 -0.81
N GLY A 50 1.80 -7.28 0.14
CA GLY A 50 1.97 -6.37 1.27
C GLY A 50 3.28 -5.60 1.23
N PHE A 51 3.29 -4.38 1.73
CA PHE A 51 4.54 -3.66 1.99
C PHE A 51 5.36 -4.39 3.06
N ILE A 52 6.65 -4.57 2.81
CA ILE A 52 7.61 -5.13 3.76
C ILE A 52 8.27 -4.01 4.57
N ASN A 53 8.65 -2.93 3.91
CA ASN A 53 9.28 -1.75 4.49
C ASN A 53 8.98 -0.51 3.61
N SER A 54 9.56 0.63 3.96
CA SER A 54 9.37 1.90 3.24
C SER A 54 10.22 2.04 1.98
N THR A 55 11.31 1.29 1.86
CA THR A 55 12.29 1.45 0.79
C THR A 55 12.07 0.46 -0.36
N ASP A 56 11.61 -0.74 -0.06
CA ASP A 56 11.44 -1.78 -1.05
C ASP A 56 10.03 -1.70 -1.65
N PRO A 57 9.92 -1.54 -2.96
CA PRO A 57 8.62 -1.54 -3.61
C PRO A 57 7.98 -2.93 -3.58
N VAL A 58 6.67 -2.97 -3.58
CA VAL A 58 5.90 -4.19 -3.84
C VAL A 58 5.95 -4.51 -5.33
N LEU A 59 6.26 -5.75 -5.68
CA LEU A 59 6.42 -6.20 -7.06
C LEU A 59 5.29 -7.17 -7.43
N PHE A 60 4.58 -6.86 -8.51
CA PHE A 60 3.61 -7.76 -9.12
C PHE A 60 4.16 -8.25 -10.47
N THR A 61 3.97 -9.53 -10.76
CA THR A 61 4.18 -10.13 -12.09
C THR A 61 2.83 -10.61 -12.58
N ILE A 62 2.30 -9.97 -13.59
CA ILE A 62 0.94 -10.16 -14.07
C ILE A 62 0.99 -10.87 -15.43
N PRO A 63 0.63 -12.16 -15.49
CA PRO A 63 0.57 -12.88 -16.74
C PRO A 63 -0.46 -12.24 -17.67
N MET A 64 -0.11 -12.13 -18.95
CA MET A 64 -0.98 -11.63 -20.01
C MET A 64 -0.99 -12.60 -21.18
N GLY A 65 -2.10 -12.70 -21.87
CA GLY A 65 -2.20 -13.59 -23.02
C GLY A 65 -3.54 -13.51 -23.72
N LEU A 66 -3.59 -14.19 -24.87
CA LEU A 66 -4.82 -14.39 -25.62
C LEU A 66 -5.66 -15.50 -24.97
N GLU A 67 -6.95 -15.54 -25.29
CA GLU A 67 -7.84 -16.66 -24.92
C GLU A 67 -7.41 -18.00 -25.56
N ILE A 68 -6.55 -17.93 -26.58
CA ILE A 68 -5.99 -19.08 -27.33
C ILE A 68 -4.47 -19.03 -27.28
N ASP A 69 -3.82 -20.11 -27.64
CA ASP A 69 -2.36 -20.18 -27.81
C ASP A 69 -1.87 -19.12 -28.80
N ASN A 70 -0.93 -18.29 -28.36
CA ASN A 70 -0.39 -17.23 -29.19
C ASN A 70 0.46 -17.81 -30.33
N GLN A 71 0.12 -17.42 -31.55
CA GLN A 71 0.84 -17.79 -32.78
C GLN A 71 1.47 -16.57 -33.49
N TRP A 72 1.42 -15.39 -32.88
CA TRP A 72 1.78 -14.13 -33.53
C TRP A 72 2.75 -13.30 -32.67
N ASP A 73 3.54 -12.49 -33.37
CA ASP A 73 4.33 -11.42 -32.76
C ASP A 73 3.50 -10.14 -32.74
N PHE A 74 3.34 -9.54 -31.54
CA PHE A 74 2.66 -8.26 -31.35
C PHE A 74 3.10 -7.62 -30.05
N THR A 75 2.72 -6.38 -29.85
CA THR A 75 2.93 -5.64 -28.58
C THR A 75 1.62 -5.13 -28.04
N ALA A 76 1.55 -4.98 -26.72
CA ALA A 76 0.44 -4.33 -26.06
C ALA A 76 0.94 -3.23 -25.11
N LYS A 77 0.18 -2.15 -25.04
CA LYS A 77 0.41 -1.06 -24.12
C LYS A 77 -0.52 -1.19 -22.92
N VAL A 78 0.06 -1.13 -21.72
CA VAL A 78 -0.67 -1.04 -20.46
C VAL A 78 -0.36 0.30 -19.83
N GLU A 79 -1.35 0.94 -19.25
CA GLU A 79 -1.21 2.21 -18.56
C GLU A 79 -1.74 2.14 -17.14
N VAL A 80 -1.16 2.96 -16.25
CA VAL A 80 -1.68 3.19 -14.91
C VAL A 80 -2.91 4.08 -15.04
N VAL A 81 -4.00 3.69 -14.38
CA VAL A 81 -5.20 4.52 -14.30
C VAL A 81 -5.02 5.56 -13.21
N ASN A 82 -5.21 6.83 -13.55
CA ASN A 82 -5.16 7.89 -12.57
C ASN A 82 -6.45 7.86 -11.71
N ASN A 83 -6.31 7.33 -10.50
CA ASN A 83 -7.34 7.29 -9.47
C ASN A 83 -6.96 8.17 -8.25
N ASP A 84 -6.06 9.14 -8.44
CA ASP A 84 -5.57 10.02 -7.40
C ASP A 84 -6.72 10.73 -6.67
N GLY A 85 -6.69 10.66 -5.34
CA GLY A 85 -7.74 11.23 -4.49
C GLY A 85 -9.02 10.39 -4.34
N LYS A 86 -9.14 9.25 -5.01
CA LYS A 86 -10.22 8.29 -4.74
C LYS A 86 -9.91 7.49 -3.47
N GLU A 87 -10.93 7.32 -2.63
CA GLU A 87 -10.82 6.54 -1.41
C GLU A 87 -10.36 5.10 -1.68
N GLY A 88 -9.35 4.66 -0.94
CA GLY A 88 -8.78 3.32 -1.05
C GLY A 88 -7.85 3.11 -2.24
N TYR A 89 -7.47 4.16 -2.97
CA TYR A 89 -6.45 4.10 -4.02
C TYR A 89 -5.17 4.80 -3.59
N LEU A 90 -4.05 4.20 -3.98
CA LEU A 90 -2.72 4.82 -3.90
C LEU A 90 -2.55 5.80 -5.06
N SER A 91 -1.65 6.78 -4.90
CA SER A 91 -1.34 7.71 -5.99
C SER A 91 -0.75 6.98 -7.19
N SER A 92 -1.17 7.38 -8.39
CA SER A 92 -0.61 6.87 -9.66
C SER A 92 0.90 7.09 -9.77
N SER A 93 1.42 8.13 -9.12
CA SER A 93 2.87 8.41 -9.05
C SER A 93 3.68 7.37 -8.25
N SER A 94 3.02 6.58 -7.41
CA SER A 94 3.64 5.48 -6.67
C SER A 94 3.86 4.22 -7.51
N VAL A 95 3.35 4.19 -8.75
CA VAL A 95 3.34 3.00 -9.62
C VAL A 95 4.33 3.17 -10.75
N THR A 96 5.14 2.16 -10.98
CA THR A 96 6.06 2.08 -12.13
C THR A 96 5.79 0.78 -12.89
N LEU A 97 5.62 0.90 -14.20
CA LEU A 97 5.48 -0.25 -15.10
C LEU A 97 6.83 -0.55 -15.78
N GLU A 98 7.21 -1.81 -15.82
CA GLU A 98 8.41 -2.23 -16.58
C GLU A 98 8.24 -1.86 -18.05
N ASN A 99 9.29 -1.39 -18.71
CA ASN A 99 9.30 -0.93 -20.09
C ASN A 99 8.19 0.10 -20.41
N ASP A 100 7.88 0.98 -19.48
CA ASP A 100 6.79 1.94 -19.60
C ASP A 100 5.43 1.29 -19.93
N GLY A 101 5.21 0.04 -19.52
CA GLY A 101 4.00 -0.71 -19.76
C GLY A 101 3.89 -1.35 -21.15
N LEU A 102 4.97 -1.40 -21.92
CA LEU A 102 5.00 -2.11 -23.20
C LEU A 102 5.32 -3.60 -22.98
N VAL A 103 4.40 -4.47 -23.35
CA VAL A 103 4.53 -5.93 -23.25
C VAL A 103 4.64 -6.54 -24.65
N THR A 104 5.67 -7.35 -24.87
CA THR A 104 5.90 -8.04 -26.15
C THR A 104 5.41 -9.48 -26.07
N PHE A 105 4.70 -9.91 -27.08
CA PHE A 105 4.17 -11.25 -27.23
C PHE A 105 4.86 -11.93 -28.41
N GLU A 106 5.33 -13.15 -28.21
CA GLU A 106 5.97 -14.00 -29.23
C GLU A 106 5.25 -15.35 -29.27
N PRO A 107 5.23 -16.02 -30.44
CA PRO A 107 4.61 -17.33 -30.60
C PRO A 107 5.11 -18.36 -29.57
N GLY A 108 4.18 -18.99 -28.87
CA GLY A 108 4.47 -20.05 -27.92
C GLY A 108 5.24 -19.63 -26.66
N LYS A 109 5.41 -18.32 -26.42
CA LYS A 109 6.03 -17.79 -25.21
C LYS A 109 4.99 -17.17 -24.27
N GLU A 110 5.25 -17.30 -22.97
CA GLU A 110 4.50 -16.59 -21.95
C GLU A 110 4.92 -15.12 -21.92
N ALA A 111 3.96 -14.24 -21.71
CA ALA A 111 4.18 -12.82 -21.54
C ALA A 111 3.64 -12.36 -20.18
N SER A 112 4.32 -11.42 -19.57
CA SER A 112 3.90 -10.84 -18.31
C SER A 112 4.29 -9.36 -18.20
N LEU A 113 3.48 -8.60 -17.49
CA LEU A 113 3.78 -7.24 -17.10
C LEU A 113 4.33 -7.25 -15.65
N LYS A 114 5.42 -6.55 -15.41
CA LYS A 114 5.89 -6.28 -14.07
C LYS A 114 5.46 -4.88 -13.64
N VAL A 115 4.87 -4.81 -12.47
CA VAL A 115 4.40 -3.58 -11.83
C VAL A 115 5.08 -3.43 -10.49
N SER A 116 5.66 -2.26 -10.25
CA SER A 116 6.30 -1.89 -9.01
C SER A 116 5.48 -0.81 -8.32
N VAL A 117 5.15 -0.99 -7.05
CA VAL A 117 4.38 -0.03 -6.25
C VAL A 117 5.18 0.36 -5.02
N SER A 118 5.53 1.65 -4.91
CA SER A 118 6.27 2.19 -3.77
C SER A 118 5.31 2.69 -2.68
N ALA A 119 5.77 2.68 -1.44
CA ALA A 119 5.02 3.25 -0.32
C ALA A 119 4.94 4.80 -0.35
N GLY A 120 5.73 5.42 -1.20
CA GLY A 120 5.94 6.86 -1.24
C GLY A 120 7.31 7.24 -0.69
N SER A 121 7.58 8.53 -0.57
CA SER A 121 8.84 9.05 -0.04
C SER A 121 8.59 10.18 0.95
N GLY A 122 9.50 10.36 1.89
CA GLY A 122 9.45 11.42 2.91
C GLY A 122 8.77 10.97 4.22
N ASP A 123 8.40 11.95 5.03
CA ASP A 123 7.92 11.71 6.40
C ASP A 123 6.48 11.19 6.49
N ASP A 124 5.72 11.26 5.38
CA ASP A 124 4.36 10.73 5.34
C ASP A 124 4.28 9.39 4.62
N LEU A 125 4.43 8.32 5.38
CA LEU A 125 4.30 6.94 4.93
C LEU A 125 2.93 6.33 5.28
N THR A 126 1.88 7.13 5.21
CA THR A 126 0.52 6.64 5.48
C THR A 126 0.18 5.43 4.60
N ASN A 127 0.63 5.45 3.34
CA ASN A 127 0.42 4.33 2.41
C ASN A 127 1.05 3.03 2.91
N LEU A 128 2.23 3.10 3.56
CA LEU A 128 2.91 1.94 4.12
C LEU A 128 2.05 1.23 5.18
N VAL A 129 1.28 1.99 5.95
CA VAL A 129 0.46 1.45 7.05
C VAL A 129 -0.92 1.02 6.55
N VAL A 130 -1.55 1.85 5.73
CA VAL A 130 -2.94 1.65 5.31
C VAL A 130 -3.03 0.73 4.10
N GLY A 131 -2.04 0.80 3.20
CA GLY A 131 -2.14 0.16 1.90
C GLY A 131 -3.15 0.84 0.99
N GLY A 132 -3.53 0.17 -0.09
CA GLY A 132 -4.50 0.67 -1.03
C GLY A 132 -4.52 -0.14 -2.32
N ARG A 133 -5.23 0.36 -3.32
CA ARG A 133 -5.30 -0.24 -4.64
C ARG A 133 -4.62 0.63 -5.68
N VAL A 134 -4.09 0.02 -6.70
CA VAL A 134 -3.69 0.68 -7.94
C VAL A 134 -4.42 0.00 -9.09
N ALA A 135 -4.82 0.76 -10.09
CA ALA A 135 -5.50 0.22 -11.26
C ALA A 135 -4.63 0.40 -12.50
N ILE A 136 -4.60 -0.64 -13.33
CA ILE A 136 -3.98 -0.64 -14.65
C ILE A 136 -5.00 -1.05 -15.70
N LYS A 137 -4.75 -0.73 -16.95
CA LYS A 137 -5.60 -1.17 -18.08
C LYS A 137 -4.79 -1.34 -19.35
N ILE A 138 -5.22 -2.26 -20.22
CA ILE A 138 -4.71 -2.36 -21.56
C ILE A 138 -5.31 -1.22 -22.39
N THR A 139 -4.49 -0.47 -23.10
CA THR A 139 -4.93 0.70 -23.88
C THR A 139 -4.74 0.53 -25.37
N GLU A 140 -3.81 -0.30 -25.80
CA GLU A 140 -3.49 -0.46 -27.22
C GLU A 140 -2.87 -1.84 -27.51
N ILE A 141 -3.07 -2.33 -28.73
CA ILE A 141 -2.34 -3.45 -29.31
C ILE A 141 -1.77 -3.00 -30.66
N GLU A 142 -0.48 -3.22 -30.86
CA GLU A 142 0.22 -2.94 -32.11
C GLU A 142 0.68 -4.23 -32.79
N GLY A 143 0.70 -4.19 -34.12
CA GLY A 143 1.17 -5.32 -34.99
C GLY A 143 0.07 -6.24 -35.45
N ILE A 144 -1.07 -6.30 -34.74
CA ILE A 144 -2.21 -7.15 -35.10
C ILE A 144 -3.53 -6.50 -34.64
N ASN A 145 -4.62 -6.86 -35.32
CA ASN A 145 -5.95 -6.36 -34.97
C ASN A 145 -6.70 -7.40 -34.12
N PHE A 146 -6.37 -7.45 -32.85
CA PHE A 146 -7.07 -8.25 -31.84
C PHE A 146 -7.92 -7.36 -30.93
N ASP A 147 -8.93 -7.96 -30.32
CA ASP A 147 -9.66 -7.34 -29.23
C ASP A 147 -8.83 -7.42 -27.92
N PHE A 148 -9.10 -6.54 -26.99
CA PHE A 148 -8.51 -6.58 -25.66
C PHE A 148 -9.50 -6.20 -24.57
N ASP A 149 -9.22 -6.64 -23.35
CA ASP A 149 -9.98 -6.22 -22.17
C ASP A 149 -9.53 -4.83 -21.73
N SER A 150 -10.35 -3.83 -22.01
CA SER A 150 -10.08 -2.43 -21.66
C SER A 150 -10.56 -2.05 -20.25
N ARG A 151 -11.08 -3.01 -19.48
CA ARG A 151 -11.50 -2.76 -18.08
C ARG A 151 -10.31 -2.43 -17.21
N GLU A 152 -10.57 -1.65 -16.17
CA GLU A 152 -9.58 -1.45 -15.11
C GLU A 152 -9.33 -2.78 -14.41
N PHE A 153 -8.07 -3.08 -14.15
CA PHE A 153 -7.61 -4.25 -13.40
C PHE A 153 -6.91 -3.75 -12.14
N ASN A 154 -7.40 -4.17 -10.97
CA ASN A 154 -6.93 -3.68 -9.69
C ASN A 154 -5.88 -4.61 -9.07
N LEU A 155 -4.78 -4.01 -8.63
CA LEU A 155 -3.77 -4.63 -7.79
C LEU A 155 -3.97 -4.11 -6.36
N THR A 156 -4.02 -5.00 -5.40
CA THR A 156 -4.19 -4.64 -4.00
C THR A 156 -2.86 -4.71 -3.27
N VAL A 157 -2.47 -3.61 -2.65
CA VAL A 157 -1.31 -3.54 -1.78
C VAL A 157 -1.82 -3.40 -0.35
N THR A 158 -1.55 -4.40 0.48
CA THR A 158 -1.90 -4.33 1.90
C THR A 158 -0.89 -3.51 2.67
N GLY A 159 -1.36 -2.75 3.63
CA GLY A 159 -0.49 -2.03 4.55
C GLY A 159 0.36 -3.00 5.37
N LYS A 160 1.50 -2.51 5.82
CA LYS A 160 2.33 -3.23 6.77
C LYS A 160 1.63 -3.22 8.13
N GLU A 161 1.29 -4.40 8.64
CA GLU A 161 0.94 -4.53 10.04
C GLU A 161 2.18 -4.24 10.89
N TYR A 162 2.17 -3.10 11.58
CA TYR A 162 3.12 -2.87 12.64
C TYR A 162 2.65 -3.67 13.85
N GLU A 163 3.35 -4.74 14.18
CA GLU A 163 3.28 -5.27 15.52
C GLU A 163 3.82 -4.20 16.46
N TYR A 164 2.91 -3.46 17.12
CA TYR A 164 3.28 -2.53 18.18
C TYR A 164 3.90 -3.33 19.32
N ASN A 165 5.19 -3.47 19.23
CA ASN A 165 5.95 -4.27 20.14
C ASN A 165 6.82 -3.33 20.96
N ASN A 166 6.31 -2.89 22.13
CA ASN A 166 7.16 -2.30 23.15
C ASN A 166 8.01 -3.35 23.89
N LYS A 167 8.28 -4.49 23.25
CA LYS A 167 9.12 -5.55 23.76
C LYS A 167 10.54 -5.02 24.01
N GLY A 168 10.94 -5.01 25.27
CA GLY A 168 12.20 -4.45 25.68
C GLY A 168 12.16 -2.96 26.00
N LEU A 169 11.01 -2.29 25.87
CA LEU A 169 10.83 -0.92 26.36
C LEU A 169 10.27 -0.93 27.77
N ASP A 170 10.85 -0.11 28.65
CA ASP A 170 10.42 0.05 30.02
C ASP A 170 10.60 1.49 30.52
N ALA A 171 10.14 1.74 31.74
CA ALA A 171 10.19 3.07 32.35
C ALA A 171 11.58 3.65 32.56
N SER A 172 12.64 2.81 32.60
CA SER A 172 14.03 3.28 32.76
C SER A 172 14.57 3.97 31.50
N MET A 173 13.94 3.74 30.35
CA MET A 173 14.27 4.35 29.07
C MET A 173 13.59 5.71 28.86
N LEU A 174 12.69 6.09 29.79
CA LEU A 174 11.94 7.33 29.71
C LEU A 174 12.60 8.42 30.54
N SER A 175 12.77 9.59 29.96
CA SER A 175 13.13 10.83 30.63
C SER A 175 12.10 11.91 30.36
N PHE A 176 12.04 12.92 31.24
CA PHE A 176 11.08 14.02 31.15
C PHE A 176 11.62 15.29 31.79
N ASN A 177 11.08 16.45 31.37
CA ASN A 177 11.57 17.76 31.83
C ASN A 177 10.78 18.36 33.01
N PHE A 178 9.98 17.56 33.67
CA PHE A 178 9.19 17.97 34.83
C PHE A 178 9.57 17.13 36.06
N PRO A 179 9.32 17.65 37.30
CA PRO A 179 9.85 16.99 38.51
C PRO A 179 9.24 15.62 38.77
N ASP A 180 7.94 15.43 38.46
CA ASP A 180 7.24 14.16 38.66
C ASP A 180 5.86 14.19 37.99
N PHE A 181 5.26 13.01 37.78
CA PHE A 181 3.88 12.89 37.35
C PHE A 181 2.91 13.33 38.46
N VAL A 182 1.73 13.81 38.08
CA VAL A 182 0.70 14.27 39.03
C VAL A 182 0.02 13.07 39.69
N GLY A 183 -0.20 13.16 40.96
CA GLY A 183 -0.84 12.11 41.76
C GLY A 183 0.10 10.95 42.07
N ASN A 184 -0.42 9.75 42.19
CA ASN A 184 0.35 8.54 42.48
C ASN A 184 0.69 7.77 41.19
N THR A 185 0.78 8.46 40.06
CA THR A 185 1.11 7.85 38.76
C THR A 185 2.63 7.80 38.56
N THR A 186 3.11 6.80 37.86
CA THR A 186 4.54 6.61 37.59
C THR A 186 4.78 6.30 36.10
N ALA A 187 5.99 6.51 35.62
CA ALA A 187 6.37 6.18 34.26
C ALA A 187 6.09 4.70 33.89
N ALA A 188 6.09 3.80 34.87
CA ALA A 188 5.78 2.39 34.66
C ALA A 188 4.37 2.17 34.11
N SER A 189 3.42 3.03 34.46
CA SER A 189 2.03 2.96 33.95
C SER A 189 1.90 3.22 32.44
N LEU A 190 2.95 3.68 31.76
CA LEU A 190 2.97 3.77 30.29
C LEU A 190 3.24 2.43 29.61
N PHE A 191 3.78 1.45 30.35
CA PHE A 191 4.28 0.19 29.79
C PHE A 191 3.61 -1.06 30.39
N ASP A 192 2.69 -0.90 31.34
CA ASP A 192 2.05 -2.02 32.06
C ASP A 192 0.91 -2.68 31.27
N LYS A 193 0.46 -2.07 30.18
CA LYS A 193 -0.65 -2.52 29.34
C LYS A 193 -2.00 -2.60 30.09
N ASP A 194 -2.12 -1.94 31.23
CA ASP A 194 -3.36 -1.86 32.00
C ASP A 194 -4.10 -0.56 31.65
N PRO A 195 -5.25 -0.59 30.96
CA PRO A 195 -5.99 0.60 30.58
C PRO A 195 -6.61 1.33 31.81
N ALA A 196 -6.58 0.72 32.99
CA ALA A 196 -7.03 1.36 34.22
C ALA A 196 -5.95 2.24 34.87
N THR A 197 -4.69 2.03 34.53
CA THR A 197 -3.59 2.89 34.93
C THR A 197 -3.36 4.00 33.91
N TYR A 198 -2.77 5.10 34.32
CA TYR A 198 -2.44 6.21 33.43
C TYR A 198 -1.31 7.05 33.99
N VAL A 199 -0.73 7.89 33.17
CA VAL A 199 0.15 8.98 33.62
C VAL A 199 -0.50 10.31 33.34
N GLN A 200 -0.24 11.26 34.20
CA GLN A 200 -0.65 12.64 34.02
C GLN A 200 0.57 13.54 34.16
N THR A 201 0.91 14.27 33.13
CA THR A 201 1.93 15.31 33.21
C THR A 201 1.41 16.48 34.04
N PRO A 202 2.27 17.21 34.78
CA PRO A 202 1.85 18.42 35.44
C PRO A 202 1.27 19.39 34.39
N PHE A 203 0.11 19.92 34.69
CA PHE A 203 -0.49 20.95 33.85
C PHE A 203 0.49 22.09 33.70
N PRO A 204 0.79 22.54 32.47
CA PRO A 204 1.30 23.89 32.30
C PRO A 204 0.16 24.83 32.73
N ASN A 205 0.09 25.13 34.01
CA ASN A 205 -0.78 26.23 34.39
C ASN A 205 -0.28 27.46 33.64
N ARG A 206 -1.14 28.43 33.41
CA ARG A 206 -0.77 29.68 32.70
C ARG A 206 0.51 30.32 33.26
N ASN A 207 0.84 30.05 34.49
CA ASN A 207 2.06 30.54 35.15
C ASN A 207 3.32 29.80 34.68
N PHE A 208 3.26 28.51 34.39
CA PHE A 208 4.42 27.76 33.88
C PHE A 208 4.89 28.26 32.51
N VAL A 209 3.95 28.51 31.59
CA VAL A 209 4.28 29.09 30.27
C VAL A 209 4.73 30.56 30.40
N ASN A 210 4.10 31.36 31.30
CA ASN A 210 4.45 32.75 31.46
C ASN A 210 5.78 32.99 32.21
N THR A 211 6.32 32.00 32.88
CA THR A 211 7.64 32.07 33.55
C THR A 211 8.79 31.56 32.70
N GLY A 212 8.56 31.31 31.40
CA GLY A 212 9.59 30.83 30.46
C GLY A 212 9.90 29.34 30.58
N GLY A 213 8.99 28.57 31.20
CA GLY A 213 9.08 27.11 31.19
C GLY A 213 8.88 26.53 29.81
N THR A 214 9.64 25.50 29.49
CA THR A 214 9.42 24.69 28.27
C THR A 214 8.16 23.83 28.42
N ASN A 215 7.49 23.55 27.32
CA ASN A 215 6.38 22.60 27.34
C ASN A 215 6.83 21.25 27.93
N PRO A 216 5.95 20.56 28.70
CA PRO A 216 6.27 19.24 29.21
C PRO A 216 6.51 18.29 28.04
N TYR A 217 7.57 17.51 28.14
CA TYR A 217 7.86 16.43 27.18
C TYR A 217 8.23 15.14 27.90
N LEU A 218 8.00 14.04 27.18
CA LEU A 218 8.50 12.71 27.48
C LEU A 218 9.49 12.36 26.38
N GLN A 219 10.64 11.85 26.74
CA GLN A 219 11.65 11.37 25.80
C GLN A 219 11.92 9.90 26.05
N LEU A 220 11.75 9.09 25.04
CA LEU A 220 12.07 7.67 25.06
C LEU A 220 13.43 7.44 24.40
N GLN A 221 14.32 6.77 25.09
CA GLN A 221 15.58 6.27 24.53
C GLN A 221 15.40 4.81 24.14
N LEU A 222 15.50 4.53 22.84
CA LEU A 222 15.36 3.18 22.28
C LEU A 222 16.66 2.37 22.52
N PRO A 223 16.57 1.07 22.82
CA PRO A 223 17.73 0.21 23.01
C PRO A 223 18.54 0.05 21.71
N GLU A 224 17.85 0.05 20.57
CA GLU A 224 18.43 0.01 19.23
C GLU A 224 17.85 1.13 18.38
N GLY A 225 18.63 1.57 17.37
CA GLY A 225 18.14 2.57 16.43
C GLY A 225 17.08 1.97 15.48
N VAL A 226 16.06 2.77 15.16
CA VAL A 226 14.99 2.40 14.25
C VAL A 226 14.90 3.40 13.10
N THR A 227 14.57 2.93 11.91
CA THR A 227 14.34 3.76 10.73
C THR A 227 12.85 4.04 10.52
N ASP A 228 12.00 3.18 11.03
CA ASP A 228 10.55 3.29 10.89
C ASP A 228 9.90 3.13 12.26
N PHE A 229 9.03 4.06 12.62
CA PHE A 229 8.30 3.98 13.88
C PHE A 229 6.94 4.66 13.78
N ALA A 230 6.04 4.28 14.68
CA ALA A 230 4.80 4.99 14.98
C ALA A 230 4.58 4.95 16.49
N ILE A 231 3.87 5.94 17.02
CA ILE A 231 3.54 6.00 18.43
C ILE A 231 2.06 5.73 18.59
N SER A 232 1.73 4.77 19.44
CA SER A 232 0.35 4.49 19.82
C SER A 232 0.16 4.73 21.32
N TRP A 233 -0.98 5.32 21.68
CA TRP A 233 -1.37 5.45 23.07
C TRP A 233 -2.88 5.38 23.21
N THR A 234 -3.33 5.19 24.44
CA THR A 234 -4.74 5.21 24.78
C THR A 234 -4.99 6.37 25.76
N GLN A 235 -6.03 7.16 25.50
CA GLN A 235 -6.47 8.21 26.41
C GLN A 235 -6.91 7.60 27.75
N CYS A 236 -6.71 8.34 28.85
CA CYS A 236 -7.15 7.89 30.15
C CYS A 236 -8.67 7.69 30.22
N LEU A 237 -9.11 6.78 31.10
CA LEU A 237 -10.53 6.45 31.28
C LEU A 237 -11.25 7.33 32.32
N GLN A 238 -10.51 8.15 33.07
CA GLN A 238 -11.01 8.70 34.32
C GLN A 238 -11.34 10.19 34.31
N ASN A 239 -10.77 10.96 33.37
CA ASN A 239 -10.90 12.43 33.48
C ASN A 239 -10.78 13.13 32.13
N GLU A 240 -11.87 13.68 31.60
CA GLU A 240 -11.91 14.44 30.34
C GLU A 240 -10.99 15.67 30.31
N VAL A 241 -10.67 16.25 31.47
CA VAL A 241 -9.79 17.42 31.56
C VAL A 241 -8.32 17.04 31.29
N SER A 242 -7.97 15.77 31.48
CA SER A 242 -6.61 15.25 31.33
C SER A 242 -6.33 14.61 30.01
N LEU A 243 -7.26 14.72 29.04
CA LEU A 243 -7.06 14.15 27.71
C LEU A 243 -5.98 14.91 26.93
N LEU A 244 -5.12 14.17 26.24
CA LEU A 244 -4.16 14.72 25.30
C LEU A 244 -4.91 15.32 24.12
N ARG A 245 -4.74 16.61 23.87
CA ARG A 245 -5.50 17.35 22.84
C ARG A 245 -4.64 17.86 21.69
N GLY A 246 -3.36 17.62 21.74
CA GLY A 246 -2.40 18.00 20.70
C GLY A 246 -0.99 17.77 21.22
N PHE A 247 -0.08 17.42 20.34
CA PHE A 247 1.32 17.14 20.69
C PHE A 247 2.18 17.17 19.44
N ASP A 248 3.48 17.29 19.67
CA ASP A 248 4.50 17.10 18.66
C ASP A 248 5.26 15.82 18.96
N VAL A 249 5.57 15.07 17.91
CA VAL A 249 6.55 13.99 17.94
C VAL A 249 7.84 14.53 17.33
N LEU A 250 8.93 14.41 18.07
CA LEU A 250 10.28 14.74 17.62
C LEU A 250 11.14 13.49 17.71
N TRP A 251 12.13 13.38 16.84
CA TRP A 251 13.07 12.26 16.87
C TRP A 251 14.50 12.70 16.63
N SER A 252 15.45 11.94 17.14
CA SER A 252 16.87 12.27 17.06
C SER A 252 17.74 11.02 17.08
N VAL A 253 18.91 11.12 16.46
CA VAL A 253 19.93 10.07 16.45
C VAL A 253 20.71 10.04 17.78
N ASP A 254 20.99 11.20 18.35
CA ASP A 254 21.91 11.40 19.49
C ASP A 254 21.26 12.03 20.73
N GLY A 255 19.97 12.35 20.67
CA GLY A 255 19.21 12.99 21.75
C GLY A 255 19.25 14.51 21.73
N THR A 256 19.86 15.11 20.72
CA THR A 256 19.73 16.55 20.44
C THR A 256 18.51 16.82 19.57
N PHE A 257 17.57 17.58 20.08
CA PHE A 257 16.33 17.94 19.36
C PHE A 257 16.37 19.39 18.85
N GLU A 258 17.55 19.90 18.60
CA GLU A 258 17.72 21.26 18.07
C GLU A 258 17.31 21.29 16.61
N ASP A 259 16.20 22.01 16.35
CA ASP A 259 15.74 22.60 15.11
C ASP A 259 16.10 21.86 13.79
N ILE A 260 15.86 20.55 13.76
CA ILE A 260 15.99 19.76 12.53
C ILE A 260 14.63 19.85 11.81
N PRO A 261 14.51 20.57 10.69
CA PRO A 261 13.23 20.84 10.03
C PRO A 261 12.41 19.59 9.66
N ASN A 262 13.06 18.43 9.55
CA ASN A 262 12.45 17.18 9.09
C ASN A 262 12.34 16.10 10.20
N ALA A 263 12.60 16.44 11.46
CA ALA A 263 12.55 15.50 12.58
C ALA A 263 11.39 15.85 13.54
N ARG A 264 10.27 16.33 13.00
CA ARG A 264 9.09 16.72 13.79
C ARG A 264 7.81 16.43 13.04
N LYS A 265 6.83 15.92 13.76
CA LYS A 265 5.45 15.76 13.29
C LYS A 265 4.49 16.32 14.33
N SER A 266 3.59 17.20 13.93
CA SER A 266 2.64 17.86 14.81
C SER A 266 1.24 17.30 14.64
N TYR A 267 0.54 17.09 15.74
CA TYR A 267 -0.85 16.65 15.78
C TYR A 267 -1.68 17.66 16.54
N SER A 268 -2.62 18.27 15.85
CA SER A 268 -3.52 19.28 16.42
C SER A 268 -4.76 18.65 17.08
N VAL A 269 -5.52 19.46 17.79
CA VAL A 269 -6.85 19.06 18.28
C VAL A 269 -7.77 18.60 17.14
N ALA A 270 -7.66 19.23 15.97
CA ALA A 270 -8.49 18.87 14.82
C ALA A 270 -8.13 17.46 14.29
N ASP A 271 -6.84 17.13 14.23
CA ASP A 271 -6.37 15.81 13.79
C ASP A 271 -6.84 14.70 14.75
N LEU A 272 -6.68 14.92 16.05
CA LEU A 272 -7.14 13.98 17.07
C LEU A 272 -8.66 13.84 17.11
N SER A 273 -9.40 14.93 16.86
CA SER A 273 -10.86 14.90 16.79
C SER A 273 -11.35 14.14 15.56
N ALA A 274 -10.73 14.35 14.39
CA ALA A 274 -11.06 13.64 13.17
C ALA A 274 -10.82 12.12 13.31
N ALA A 275 -9.79 11.74 14.06
CA ALA A 275 -9.50 10.34 14.39
C ALA A 275 -10.35 9.77 15.56
N GLY A 276 -11.28 10.55 16.13
CA GLY A 276 -12.07 10.14 17.31
C GLY A 276 -11.25 9.99 18.60
N ALA A 277 -10.02 10.47 18.63
CA ALA A 277 -9.06 10.26 19.70
C ALA A 277 -9.17 11.25 20.89
N VAL A 278 -10.15 12.14 20.88
CA VAL A 278 -10.39 13.14 21.95
C VAL A 278 -11.33 12.66 23.05
N ASN A 279 -11.71 11.39 23.05
CA ASN A 279 -12.64 10.80 24.00
C ASN A 279 -11.90 9.93 25.04
N LEU A 280 -12.52 9.74 26.20
CA LEU A 280 -12.01 8.83 27.23
C LEU A 280 -11.82 7.42 26.68
N GLY A 281 -10.68 6.81 26.94
CA GLY A 281 -10.35 5.46 26.50
C GLY A 281 -10.12 5.29 24.99
N ALA A 282 -10.20 6.37 24.22
CA ALA A 282 -9.91 6.30 22.78
C ALA A 282 -8.42 6.05 22.55
N SER A 283 -8.10 5.18 21.62
CA SER A 283 -6.73 4.95 21.18
C SER A 283 -6.42 5.77 19.94
N PHE A 284 -5.18 6.20 19.81
CA PHE A 284 -4.65 6.88 18.64
C PHE A 284 -3.30 6.30 18.27
N THR A 285 -3.04 6.24 16.99
CA THR A 285 -1.74 5.87 16.45
C THR A 285 -1.31 6.95 15.48
N THR A 286 -0.08 7.44 15.63
CA THR A 286 0.50 8.38 14.67
C THR A 286 0.64 7.71 13.30
N SER A 287 0.68 8.49 12.23
CA SER A 287 1.22 7.98 10.97
C SER A 287 2.67 7.51 11.19
N ALA A 288 3.09 6.53 10.40
CA ALA A 288 4.47 6.06 10.43
C ALA A 288 5.44 7.20 10.05
N CYS A 289 6.56 7.26 10.75
CA CYS A 289 7.68 8.13 10.43
C CYS A 289 8.79 7.26 9.84
N HIS A 290 9.41 7.73 8.76
CA HIS A 290 10.60 7.13 8.18
C HIS A 290 11.81 8.06 8.38
N CYS A 291 12.94 7.50 8.73
CA CYS A 291 14.20 8.20 8.96
C CYS A 291 15.31 7.54 8.17
N ASP A 292 16.01 8.28 7.32
CA ASP A 292 17.14 7.76 6.52
C ASP A 292 18.28 7.24 7.40
N THR A 293 18.40 7.79 8.60
CA THR A 293 19.38 7.35 9.61
C THR A 293 18.64 6.80 10.82
N PRO A 294 19.04 5.63 11.36
CA PRO A 294 18.38 5.04 12.53
C PRO A 294 18.38 6.00 13.72
N VAL A 295 17.19 6.31 14.24
CA VAL A 295 17.01 7.19 15.40
C VAL A 295 16.95 6.38 16.68
N LYS A 296 17.45 6.93 17.78
CA LYS A 296 17.45 6.32 19.10
C LYS A 296 16.60 7.06 20.14
N PHE A 297 16.20 8.28 19.83
CA PHE A 297 15.45 9.13 20.77
C PHE A 297 14.18 9.63 20.08
N ILE A 298 13.06 9.47 20.77
CA ILE A 298 11.74 9.96 20.35
C ILE A 298 11.13 10.76 21.49
#